data_d438e91c902dca16a290ebb102a016d1
#
_entry.id   d438e91c902dca16a290ebb102a016d1
#
_cell.length_a   1.000
_cell.length_b   1.000
_cell.length_c   1.000
_cell.angle_alpha   90.00
_cell.angle_beta   90.00
_cell.angle_gamma   90.00
#
_symmetry.space_group_name_H-M   'P 1'
#
loop_
_entity.id
_entity.type
_entity.pdbx_description
1 polymer ?
#
loop_
_entity_poly.entity_id
_entity_poly.type
_entity_poly.pdbx_seq_one_letter_code
_entity_poly.pdbx_strand_id
1 'polypeptide(L)'
;MAEVGRTLTAENGSWGGTEPFTFTYQWRRCGRGGASCINLAGATAQTYVLVSADLSHRMRVRVTAANSAGSSSAVSRPSAVVRRPASSPPPPPPGPGGQIKLGDGKISIPVASVASPQRLIVSGVQFEPIVVRSRSPFTARFRVTDTRGFVVRGALVYMLGLPYGRIANVPEQATETDGWVTFQVQPTAQLRLVNGGALVAFVRARKPGDNLLAGVSTRRLVQVRLGAP
;
A
#
# COMPACT_ATOMS: atom_id res chain seq x y z
N MET A 1 -4.51 -15.28 -7.81
CA MET A 1 -4.85 -14.99 -6.41
C MET A 1 -5.62 -13.69 -6.38
N ALA A 2 -6.64 -13.55 -5.50
CA ALA A 2 -7.39 -12.32 -5.32
C ALA A 2 -6.73 -11.49 -4.21
N GLU A 3 -6.08 -10.38 -4.59
CA GLU A 3 -5.36 -9.49 -3.68
C GLU A 3 -5.71 -8.04 -3.99
N VAL A 4 -5.81 -7.19 -2.98
CA VAL A 4 -6.04 -5.75 -3.16
C VAL A 4 -4.99 -5.17 -4.11
N GLY A 5 -5.42 -4.33 -5.05
CA GLY A 5 -4.59 -3.78 -6.12
C GLY A 5 -4.46 -4.66 -7.36
N ARG A 6 -4.87 -5.92 -7.31
CA ARG A 6 -4.94 -6.80 -8.50
C ARG A 6 -6.21 -6.55 -9.31
N THR A 7 -6.09 -6.68 -10.61
CA THR A 7 -7.22 -6.58 -11.54
C THR A 7 -7.84 -7.95 -11.77
N LEU A 8 -9.16 -8.03 -11.67
CA LEU A 8 -9.95 -9.15 -12.15
C LEU A 8 -10.48 -8.82 -13.53
N THR A 9 -10.52 -9.79 -14.44
CA THR A 9 -11.09 -9.67 -15.77
C THR A 9 -12.28 -10.63 -15.90
N ALA A 10 -13.39 -10.13 -16.40
CA ALA A 10 -14.56 -10.93 -16.71
C ALA A 10 -14.37 -11.58 -18.10
N GLU A 11 -14.54 -12.87 -18.16
CA GLU A 11 -14.68 -13.59 -19.42
C GLU A 11 -16.16 -13.53 -19.87
N ASN A 12 -16.39 -13.40 -21.16
CA ASN A 12 -17.75 -13.34 -21.71
C ASN A 12 -18.51 -14.66 -21.52
N GLY A 13 -17.79 -15.79 -21.46
CA GLY A 13 -18.41 -17.11 -21.40
C GLY A 13 -18.95 -17.57 -22.76
N SER A 14 -19.65 -18.72 -22.76
CA SER A 14 -20.30 -19.27 -23.95
C SER A 14 -21.79 -19.07 -23.87
N TRP A 15 -22.38 -18.57 -24.94
CA TRP A 15 -23.79 -18.24 -25.02
C TRP A 15 -24.44 -18.93 -26.23
N GLY A 16 -25.63 -19.46 -26.04
CA GLY A 16 -26.43 -19.98 -27.15
C GLY A 16 -27.23 -18.86 -27.79
N GLY A 17 -27.41 -18.91 -29.10
CA GLY A 17 -28.20 -17.93 -29.86
C GLY A 17 -27.48 -17.43 -31.11
N THR A 18 -28.08 -16.48 -31.80
CA THR A 18 -27.54 -15.89 -33.04
C THR A 18 -26.61 -14.74 -32.69
N GLU A 19 -25.41 -14.74 -33.22
CA GLU A 19 -24.46 -13.63 -33.12
C GLU A 19 -24.88 -12.45 -34.02
N PRO A 20 -24.38 -11.22 -33.79
CA PRO A 20 -23.39 -10.85 -32.76
C PRO A 20 -24.05 -10.59 -31.37
N PHE A 21 -23.27 -10.87 -30.31
CA PHE A 21 -23.65 -10.53 -28.94
C PHE A 21 -22.96 -9.25 -28.47
N THR A 22 -23.69 -8.42 -27.74
CA THR A 22 -23.14 -7.33 -26.94
C THR A 22 -23.08 -7.76 -25.48
N PHE A 23 -22.05 -7.35 -24.75
CA PHE A 23 -21.83 -7.78 -23.38
C PHE A 23 -21.81 -6.58 -22.43
N THR A 24 -22.50 -6.72 -21.31
CA THR A 24 -22.43 -5.79 -20.19
C THR A 24 -22.08 -6.54 -18.91
N TYR A 25 -21.44 -5.83 -17.98
CA TYR A 25 -20.91 -6.42 -16.77
C TYR A 25 -21.42 -5.69 -15.54
N GLN A 26 -21.55 -6.40 -14.44
CA GLN A 26 -21.82 -5.83 -13.13
C GLN A 26 -21.05 -6.62 -12.08
N TRP A 27 -20.03 -5.99 -11.50
CA TRP A 27 -19.28 -6.60 -10.40
C TRP A 27 -20.05 -6.58 -9.11
N ARG A 28 -19.89 -7.63 -8.33
CA ARG A 28 -20.61 -7.88 -7.08
C ARG A 28 -19.65 -8.29 -5.99
N ARG A 29 -19.82 -7.72 -4.82
CA ARG A 29 -19.10 -8.13 -3.61
C ARG A 29 -19.98 -9.10 -2.83
N CYS A 30 -19.43 -10.27 -2.48
CA CYS A 30 -20.14 -11.33 -1.78
C CYS A 30 -19.49 -11.58 -0.42
N GLY A 31 -20.25 -12.15 0.50
CA GLY A 31 -19.70 -12.60 1.77
C GLY A 31 -18.56 -13.63 1.58
N ARG A 32 -17.83 -13.94 2.65
CA ARG A 32 -16.67 -14.85 2.64
C ARG A 32 -17.00 -16.26 2.08
N GLY A 33 -18.24 -16.71 2.26
CA GLY A 33 -18.74 -17.97 1.68
C GLY A 33 -19.11 -17.89 0.20
N GLY A 34 -19.10 -16.71 -0.43
CA GLY A 34 -19.51 -16.50 -1.82
C GLY A 34 -21.01 -16.31 -2.03
N ALA A 35 -21.77 -16.15 -0.94
CA ALA A 35 -23.20 -15.80 -0.93
C ALA A 35 -23.37 -14.34 -0.46
N SER A 36 -24.65 -13.87 -0.35
CA SER A 36 -25.00 -12.51 0.11
C SER A 36 -24.27 -11.42 -0.71
N CYS A 37 -24.48 -11.44 -2.01
CA CYS A 37 -23.77 -10.56 -2.94
C CYS A 37 -24.53 -9.26 -3.17
N ILE A 38 -23.83 -8.13 -3.04
CA ILE A 38 -24.31 -6.79 -3.38
C ILE A 38 -23.66 -6.30 -4.68
N ASN A 39 -24.39 -5.57 -5.50
CA ASN A 39 -23.81 -4.92 -6.68
C ASN A 39 -22.90 -3.76 -6.25
N LEU A 40 -21.76 -3.63 -6.90
CA LEU A 40 -20.86 -2.49 -6.70
C LEU A 40 -21.24 -1.37 -7.64
N ALA A 41 -21.65 -0.23 -7.09
CA ALA A 41 -22.06 0.92 -7.89
C ALA A 41 -20.93 1.36 -8.82
N GLY A 42 -21.24 1.56 -10.12
CA GLY A 42 -20.28 1.98 -11.13
C GLY A 42 -19.27 0.93 -11.59
N ALA A 43 -19.27 -0.27 -11.01
CA ALA A 43 -18.35 -1.34 -11.41
C ALA A 43 -18.96 -2.17 -12.59
N THR A 44 -19.01 -1.53 -13.76
CA THR A 44 -19.62 -2.08 -14.99
C THR A 44 -18.64 -2.34 -16.13
N ALA A 45 -17.35 -2.08 -15.92
CA ALA A 45 -16.34 -2.43 -16.89
C ALA A 45 -16.04 -3.95 -16.90
N GLN A 46 -15.49 -4.45 -17.97
CA GLN A 46 -15.03 -5.84 -18.08
C GLN A 46 -13.95 -6.17 -17.03
N THR A 47 -13.20 -5.18 -16.58
CA THR A 47 -12.18 -5.34 -15.55
C THR A 47 -12.58 -4.64 -14.25
N TYR A 48 -12.10 -5.16 -13.12
CA TYR A 48 -12.29 -4.56 -11.81
C TYR A 48 -11.02 -4.65 -10.99
N VAL A 49 -10.54 -3.51 -10.48
CA VAL A 49 -9.39 -3.46 -9.58
C VAL A 49 -9.87 -3.65 -8.16
N LEU A 50 -9.33 -4.67 -7.48
CA LEU A 50 -9.67 -4.98 -6.09
C LEU A 50 -9.21 -3.86 -5.16
N VAL A 51 -10.12 -3.37 -4.34
CA VAL A 51 -9.88 -2.28 -3.37
C VAL A 51 -9.89 -2.79 -1.93
N SER A 52 -9.45 -1.96 -0.98
CA SER A 52 -9.40 -2.32 0.44
C SER A 52 -10.76 -2.74 1.01
N ALA A 53 -11.85 -2.19 0.49
CA ALA A 53 -13.21 -2.55 0.90
C ALA A 53 -13.59 -4.00 0.51
N ASP A 54 -12.86 -4.63 -0.41
CA ASP A 54 -13.10 -6.02 -0.84
C ASP A 54 -12.42 -7.05 0.06
N LEU A 55 -11.59 -6.61 1.02
CA LEU A 55 -10.90 -7.51 1.94
C LEU A 55 -11.87 -8.44 2.65
N SER A 56 -11.48 -9.70 2.76
CA SER A 56 -12.26 -10.78 3.37
C SER A 56 -13.56 -11.14 2.64
N HIS A 57 -13.80 -10.55 1.46
CA HIS A 57 -14.93 -10.83 0.59
C HIS A 57 -14.52 -11.70 -0.60
N ARG A 58 -15.51 -12.23 -1.31
CA ARG A 58 -15.34 -12.85 -2.61
C ARG A 58 -16.03 -11.99 -3.66
N MET A 59 -15.47 -11.97 -4.85
CA MET A 59 -16.03 -11.22 -5.98
C MET A 59 -16.71 -12.16 -6.95
N ARG A 60 -17.79 -11.67 -7.55
CA ARG A 60 -18.45 -12.29 -8.70
C ARG A 60 -18.74 -11.20 -9.72
N VAL A 61 -18.89 -11.58 -10.97
CA VAL A 61 -19.38 -10.71 -12.02
C VAL A 61 -20.65 -11.31 -12.61
N ARG A 62 -21.67 -10.48 -12.83
CA ARG A 62 -22.80 -10.80 -13.69
C ARG A 62 -22.44 -10.32 -15.08
N VAL A 63 -22.46 -11.22 -16.03
CA VAL A 63 -22.32 -10.92 -17.46
C VAL A 63 -23.70 -11.04 -18.09
N THR A 64 -24.10 -10.05 -18.85
CA THR A 64 -25.32 -10.07 -19.63
C THR A 64 -24.95 -10.04 -21.10
N ALA A 65 -25.34 -11.04 -21.83
CA ALA A 65 -25.23 -11.12 -23.29
C ALA A 65 -26.56 -10.70 -23.91
N ALA A 66 -26.54 -9.82 -24.89
CA ALA A 66 -27.72 -9.36 -25.62
C ALA A 66 -27.49 -9.43 -27.12
N ASN A 67 -28.53 -9.78 -27.85
CA ASN A 67 -28.60 -9.74 -29.31
C ASN A 67 -29.97 -9.22 -29.75
N SER A 68 -30.29 -9.25 -31.05
CA SER A 68 -31.58 -8.80 -31.59
C SER A 68 -32.79 -9.60 -31.08
N ALA A 69 -32.59 -10.83 -30.59
CA ALA A 69 -33.68 -11.66 -30.08
C ALA A 69 -33.90 -11.48 -28.57
N GLY A 70 -33.02 -10.79 -27.84
CA GLY A 70 -33.17 -10.54 -26.41
C GLY A 70 -31.87 -10.57 -25.64
N SER A 71 -32.00 -10.70 -24.32
CA SER A 71 -30.82 -10.77 -23.43
C SER A 71 -30.93 -11.88 -22.40
N SER A 72 -29.78 -12.41 -22.01
CA SER A 72 -29.66 -13.40 -20.93
C SER A 72 -28.48 -13.05 -20.04
N SER A 73 -28.55 -13.43 -18.77
CA SER A 73 -27.51 -13.12 -17.79
C SER A 73 -27.00 -14.37 -17.09
N ALA A 74 -25.70 -14.41 -16.85
CA ALA A 74 -25.06 -15.43 -16.03
C ALA A 74 -24.18 -14.76 -14.96
N VAL A 75 -23.95 -15.48 -13.85
CA VAL A 75 -23.08 -15.01 -12.75
C VAL A 75 -21.91 -15.96 -12.62
N SER A 76 -20.71 -15.40 -12.55
CA SER A 76 -19.48 -16.18 -12.41
C SER A 76 -19.45 -16.99 -11.12
N ARG A 77 -18.55 -17.98 -11.05
CA ARG A 77 -18.15 -18.57 -9.77
C ARG A 77 -17.52 -17.49 -8.87
N PRO A 78 -17.58 -17.64 -7.53
CA PRO A 78 -16.92 -16.72 -6.64
C PRO A 78 -15.39 -16.78 -6.81
N SER A 79 -14.73 -15.63 -6.76
CA SER A 79 -13.27 -15.57 -6.69
C SER A 79 -12.73 -16.26 -5.44
N ALA A 80 -11.43 -16.39 -5.31
CA ALA A 80 -10.80 -16.57 -4.01
C ALA A 80 -11.16 -15.40 -3.07
N VAL A 81 -11.09 -15.63 -1.76
CA VAL A 81 -11.26 -14.55 -0.77
C VAL A 81 -10.17 -13.50 -1.01
N VAL A 82 -10.59 -12.24 -1.14
CA VAL A 82 -9.66 -11.13 -1.32
C VAL A 82 -8.82 -10.95 -0.06
N ARG A 83 -7.52 -10.96 -0.25
CA ARG A 83 -6.54 -10.80 0.82
C ARG A 83 -5.77 -9.50 0.61
N ARG A 84 -5.09 -9.05 1.63
CA ARG A 84 -4.04 -8.04 1.43
C ARG A 84 -2.99 -8.64 0.49
N PRO A 85 -2.36 -7.83 -0.38
CA PRO A 85 -1.15 -8.29 -1.06
C PRO A 85 -0.26 -8.88 0.03
N ALA A 86 0.27 -10.07 -0.20
CA ALA A 86 1.36 -10.53 0.64
C ALA A 86 2.38 -9.39 0.62
N SER A 87 2.59 -8.72 1.76
CA SER A 87 3.80 -7.94 1.91
C SER A 87 4.90 -8.88 1.44
N SER A 88 5.63 -8.51 0.39
CA SER A 88 6.81 -9.28 0.00
C SER A 88 7.49 -9.63 1.31
N PRO A 89 7.78 -10.91 1.60
CA PRO A 89 8.50 -11.22 2.82
C PRO A 89 9.67 -10.25 2.82
N PRO A 90 9.90 -9.50 3.92
CA PRO A 90 11.05 -8.61 3.97
C PRO A 90 12.22 -9.45 3.46
N PRO A 91 13.07 -8.94 2.55
CA PRO A 91 14.18 -9.71 2.03
C PRO A 91 14.81 -10.39 3.22
N PRO A 92 15.13 -11.69 3.18
CA PRO A 92 15.58 -12.46 4.32
C PRO A 92 16.62 -11.60 5.04
N PRO A 93 16.52 -11.42 6.36
CA PRO A 93 17.44 -10.53 7.06
C PRO A 93 18.82 -10.90 6.55
N PRO A 94 19.59 -9.97 5.97
CA PRO A 94 20.94 -10.30 5.54
C PRO A 94 21.56 -10.97 6.76
N GLY A 95 22.01 -12.20 6.59
CA GLY A 95 22.66 -12.95 7.66
C GLY A 95 23.67 -12.06 8.37
N PRO A 96 24.25 -12.39 9.51
CA PRO A 96 25.13 -11.51 10.30
C PRO A 96 26.28 -10.99 9.43
N GLY A 97 25.89 -10.30 8.37
CA GLY A 97 26.72 -9.66 7.38
C GLY A 97 27.22 -8.37 7.98
N GLY A 98 28.53 -8.32 8.13
CA GLY A 98 29.27 -7.28 8.79
C GLY A 98 28.93 -5.85 8.39
N GLN A 99 29.60 -4.93 8.98
CA GLN A 99 29.54 -3.51 8.68
C GLN A 99 29.92 -3.26 7.22
N ILE A 100 29.15 -2.41 6.54
CA ILE A 100 29.43 -1.98 5.17
C ILE A 100 29.79 -0.49 5.22
N LYS A 101 30.97 -0.12 4.72
CA LYS A 101 31.34 1.28 4.55
C LYS A 101 30.64 1.82 3.29
N LEU A 102 29.87 2.87 3.46
CA LEU A 102 29.17 3.55 2.37
C LEU A 102 30.07 4.59 1.70
N GLY A 103 29.70 5.00 0.49
CA GLY A 103 30.43 6.02 -0.26
C GLY A 103 30.46 7.41 0.42
N ASP A 104 29.50 7.70 1.31
CA ASP A 104 29.42 8.92 2.14
C ASP A 104 30.26 8.82 3.43
N GLY A 105 31.08 7.77 3.58
CA GLY A 105 31.94 7.51 4.73
C GLY A 105 31.22 6.90 5.94
N LYS A 106 29.90 6.80 5.91
CA LYS A 106 29.12 6.19 6.99
C LYS A 106 29.22 4.68 6.96
N ILE A 107 28.95 4.07 8.11
CA ILE A 107 28.93 2.61 8.26
C ILE A 107 27.48 2.15 8.33
N SER A 108 27.09 1.23 7.46
CA SER A 108 25.80 0.56 7.45
C SER A 108 25.87 -0.77 8.19
N ILE A 109 24.95 -0.97 9.12
CA ILE A 109 24.81 -2.20 9.92
C ILE A 109 23.43 -2.84 9.68
N PRO A 110 23.30 -4.17 9.78
CA PRO A 110 21.98 -4.80 9.70
C PRO A 110 21.16 -4.45 10.96
N VAL A 111 19.85 -4.32 10.81
CA VAL A 111 18.94 -4.03 11.93
C VAL A 111 19.03 -5.10 13.04
N ALA A 112 19.39 -6.34 12.68
CA ALA A 112 19.62 -7.43 13.65
C ALA A 112 20.69 -7.09 14.69
N SER A 113 21.70 -6.27 14.33
CA SER A 113 22.78 -5.82 15.20
C SER A 113 22.37 -4.70 16.16
N VAL A 114 21.17 -4.15 16.03
CA VAL A 114 20.67 -3.13 16.95
C VAL A 114 19.95 -3.82 18.10
N ALA A 115 20.47 -3.62 19.30
CA ALA A 115 19.92 -4.17 20.55
C ALA A 115 19.97 -3.12 21.67
N SER A 116 19.11 -3.26 22.68
CA SER A 116 19.16 -2.38 23.85
C SER A 116 20.58 -2.32 24.44
N PRO A 117 21.06 -1.12 24.86
CA PRO A 117 20.34 0.14 25.00
C PRO A 117 20.20 0.97 23.72
N GLN A 118 20.76 0.54 22.59
CA GLN A 118 20.64 1.25 21.31
C GLN A 118 19.20 1.27 20.83
N ARG A 119 18.86 2.33 20.11
CA ARG A 119 17.54 2.51 19.51
C ARG A 119 17.66 2.92 18.04
N LEU A 120 16.65 2.60 17.26
CA LEU A 120 16.51 3.11 15.91
C LEU A 120 16.11 4.58 15.95
N ILE A 121 16.61 5.38 15.03
CA ILE A 121 16.30 6.80 14.90
C ILE A 121 15.95 7.11 13.44
N VAL A 122 14.82 7.75 13.19
CA VAL A 122 14.52 8.35 11.88
C VAL A 122 15.34 9.64 11.77
N SER A 123 16.55 9.54 11.24
CA SER A 123 17.56 10.63 11.24
C SER A 123 17.44 11.52 10.01
N GLY A 124 17.02 11.00 8.87
CA GLY A 124 16.83 11.73 7.62
C GLY A 124 15.39 11.76 7.19
N VAL A 125 14.94 12.90 6.66
CA VAL A 125 13.59 13.09 6.11
C VAL A 125 13.69 13.95 4.87
N GLN A 126 13.13 13.48 3.76
CA GLN A 126 13.08 14.19 2.49
C GLN A 126 11.70 14.04 1.87
N PHE A 127 11.20 15.10 1.27
CA PHE A 127 9.95 15.10 0.51
C PHE A 127 10.20 15.70 -0.87
N GLU A 128 9.63 15.08 -1.89
CA GLU A 128 9.70 15.58 -3.25
C GLU A 128 8.31 15.54 -3.89
N PRO A 129 7.74 16.70 -4.21
CA PRO A 129 8.30 18.05 -4.04
C PRO A 129 8.39 18.48 -2.55
N ILE A 130 9.27 19.42 -2.23
CA ILE A 130 9.45 19.95 -0.86
C ILE A 130 8.15 20.59 -0.32
N VAL A 131 7.33 21.15 -1.23
CA VAL A 131 6.01 21.71 -0.92
C VAL A 131 4.98 21.01 -1.80
N VAL A 132 4.05 20.31 -1.19
CA VAL A 132 2.96 19.63 -1.88
C VAL A 132 1.86 20.63 -2.22
N ARG A 133 1.65 20.90 -3.52
CA ARG A 133 0.66 21.85 -4.04
C ARG A 133 -0.48 21.20 -4.81
N SER A 134 -0.45 19.89 -4.98
CA SER A 134 -1.48 19.13 -5.67
C SER A 134 -1.78 17.83 -4.94
N ARG A 135 -2.85 17.14 -5.34
CA ARG A 135 -3.14 15.79 -4.85
C ARG A 135 -2.50 14.69 -5.71
N SER A 136 -1.53 15.05 -6.55
CA SER A 136 -0.68 14.06 -7.21
C SER A 136 0.19 13.32 -6.20
N PRO A 137 0.61 12.09 -6.49
CA PRO A 137 1.54 11.38 -5.63
C PRO A 137 2.82 12.16 -5.41
N PHE A 138 3.34 12.11 -4.20
CA PHE A 138 4.64 12.69 -3.86
C PHE A 138 5.53 11.65 -3.19
N THR A 139 6.84 11.86 -3.27
CA THR A 139 7.83 10.96 -2.68
C THR A 139 8.17 11.40 -1.27
N ALA A 140 8.15 10.45 -0.32
CA ALA A 140 8.66 10.62 1.04
C ALA A 140 9.80 9.63 1.28
N ARG A 141 10.96 10.13 1.71
CA ARG A 141 12.12 9.30 2.02
C ARG A 141 12.52 9.49 3.48
N PHE A 142 12.84 8.38 4.12
CA PHE A 142 13.30 8.37 5.52
C PHE A 142 14.60 7.60 5.64
N ARG A 143 15.58 8.15 6.35
CA ARG A 143 16.82 7.45 6.68
C ARG A 143 16.77 7.00 8.13
N VAL A 144 17.16 5.78 8.38
CA VAL A 144 17.22 5.21 9.72
C VAL A 144 18.67 5.02 10.13
N THR A 145 19.00 5.48 11.32
CA THR A 145 20.28 5.23 12.01
C THR A 145 19.99 4.62 13.39
N ASP A 146 21.02 4.13 14.04
CA ASP A 146 20.92 3.84 15.47
C ASP A 146 21.46 5.01 16.32
N THR A 147 21.33 4.90 17.64
CA THR A 147 21.80 5.92 18.60
C THR A 147 23.31 6.16 18.57
N ARG A 148 24.10 5.27 17.96
CA ARG A 148 25.56 5.42 17.75
C ARG A 148 25.88 6.15 16.45
N GLY A 149 24.87 6.41 15.61
CA GLY A 149 25.02 7.07 14.31
C GLY A 149 25.27 6.11 13.14
N PHE A 150 25.30 4.80 13.36
CA PHE A 150 25.37 3.83 12.28
C PHE A 150 24.10 3.85 11.46
N VAL A 151 24.24 3.79 10.15
CA VAL A 151 23.12 3.63 9.21
C VAL A 151 22.55 2.22 9.35
N VAL A 152 21.22 2.08 9.40
CA VAL A 152 20.59 0.78 9.64
C VAL A 152 19.84 0.33 8.40
N ARG A 153 20.25 -0.82 7.84
CA ARG A 153 19.55 -1.51 6.75
C ARG A 153 18.62 -2.58 7.29
N GLY A 154 17.50 -2.80 6.59
CA GLY A 154 16.49 -3.79 6.97
C GLY A 154 15.58 -3.36 8.12
N ALA A 155 15.64 -2.11 8.57
CA ALA A 155 14.69 -1.56 9.53
C ALA A 155 13.35 -1.36 8.85
N LEU A 156 12.27 -1.82 9.46
CA LEU A 156 10.92 -1.63 8.95
C LEU A 156 10.43 -0.23 9.31
N VAL A 157 10.05 0.53 8.30
CA VAL A 157 9.53 1.89 8.46
C VAL A 157 8.06 1.93 8.05
N TYR A 158 7.25 2.57 8.88
CA TYR A 158 5.85 2.83 8.66
C TYR A 158 5.58 4.32 8.69
N MET A 159 4.71 4.80 7.80
CA MET A 159 4.28 6.20 7.73
C MET A 159 2.75 6.28 7.76
N LEU A 160 2.23 7.26 8.53
CA LEU A 160 0.80 7.54 8.64
C LEU A 160 0.58 9.05 8.66
N GLY A 161 -0.31 9.57 7.80
CA GLY A 161 -0.71 10.99 7.81
C GLY A 161 -1.72 11.29 8.91
N LEU A 162 -1.54 12.42 9.57
CA LEU A 162 -2.42 12.92 10.63
C LEU A 162 -3.06 14.26 10.22
N PRO A 163 -4.34 14.47 10.51
CA PRO A 163 -5.34 13.49 10.94
C PRO A 163 -5.49 12.33 9.95
N TYR A 164 -5.99 11.23 10.45
CA TYR A 164 -6.18 10.02 9.67
C TYR A 164 -7.02 10.28 8.40
N GLY A 165 -6.68 9.59 7.30
CA GLY A 165 -7.42 9.68 6.04
C GLY A 165 -6.93 10.75 5.07
N ARG A 166 -5.96 11.62 5.44
CA ARG A 166 -5.42 12.65 4.52
C ARG A 166 -4.49 12.11 3.45
N ILE A 167 -3.89 10.97 3.67
CA ILE A 167 -3.13 10.21 2.69
C ILE A 167 -3.63 8.77 2.65
N ALA A 168 -3.48 8.12 1.51
CA ALA A 168 -3.73 6.69 1.39
C ALA A 168 -2.77 5.91 2.30
N ASN A 169 -3.24 4.75 2.78
CA ASN A 169 -2.41 3.89 3.62
C ASN A 169 -1.25 3.31 2.78
N VAL A 170 -0.03 3.51 3.25
CA VAL A 170 1.18 2.95 2.64
C VAL A 170 1.66 1.74 3.44
N PRO A 171 2.07 0.65 2.77
CA PRO A 171 2.59 -0.52 3.47
C PRO A 171 3.93 -0.19 4.14
N GLU A 172 4.22 -0.91 5.23
CA GLU A 172 5.53 -0.85 5.88
C GLU A 172 6.61 -1.37 4.93
N GLN A 173 7.76 -0.69 4.87
CA GLN A 173 8.87 -1.05 3.97
C GLN A 173 10.19 -1.09 4.74
N ALA A 174 11.13 -1.92 4.26
CA ALA A 174 12.46 -2.05 4.85
C ALA A 174 13.41 -0.99 4.29
N THR A 175 14.32 -0.50 5.14
CA THR A 175 15.42 0.37 4.70
C THR A 175 16.43 -0.40 3.86
N GLU A 176 16.95 0.24 2.82
CA GLU A 176 17.98 -0.27 1.93
C GLU A 176 19.38 -0.22 2.58
N THR A 177 20.42 -0.58 1.84
CA THR A 177 21.81 -0.64 2.33
C THR A 177 22.29 0.72 2.87
N ASP A 178 21.86 1.82 2.28
CA ASP A 178 22.19 3.19 2.68
C ASP A 178 21.29 3.73 3.80
N GLY A 179 20.43 2.87 4.36
CA GLY A 179 19.49 3.19 5.43
C GLY A 179 18.28 4.01 5.00
N TRP A 180 18.13 4.33 3.73
CA TRP A 180 16.95 5.01 3.21
C TRP A 180 15.84 4.02 2.89
N VAL A 181 14.62 4.52 2.98
CA VAL A 181 13.39 3.89 2.48
C VAL A 181 12.58 4.95 1.75
N THR A 182 11.91 4.58 0.67
CA THR A 182 11.18 5.51 -0.20
C THR A 182 9.71 5.09 -0.28
N PHE A 183 8.80 6.02 0.00
CA PHE A 183 7.37 5.84 -0.12
C PHE A 183 6.80 6.71 -1.24
N GLN A 184 5.93 6.14 -2.07
CA GLN A 184 5.04 6.89 -2.93
C GLN A 184 3.76 7.18 -2.14
N VAL A 185 3.54 8.43 -1.80
CA VAL A 185 2.45 8.87 -0.94
C VAL A 185 1.35 9.47 -1.78
N GLN A 186 0.15 8.89 -1.74
CA GLN A 186 -1.02 9.39 -2.44
C GLN A 186 -1.87 10.24 -1.51
N PRO A 187 -1.97 11.56 -1.72
CA PRO A 187 -2.93 12.40 -1.01
C PRO A 187 -4.37 12.01 -1.36
N THR A 188 -5.26 12.09 -0.38
CA THR A 188 -6.70 11.87 -0.58
C THR A 188 -7.43 13.20 -0.80
N ALA A 189 -8.72 13.13 -1.15
CA ALA A 189 -9.59 14.31 -1.24
C ALA A 189 -9.70 15.09 0.09
N GLN A 190 -9.43 14.43 1.23
CA GLN A 190 -9.48 15.04 2.56
C GLN A 190 -8.25 15.92 2.88
N LEU A 191 -7.18 15.83 2.08
CA LEU A 191 -6.03 16.72 2.26
C LEU A 191 -6.39 18.12 1.76
N ARG A 192 -6.44 19.09 2.69
CA ARG A 192 -6.62 20.51 2.36
C ARG A 192 -5.28 21.12 2.00
N LEU A 193 -5.18 21.63 0.77
CA LEU A 193 -4.00 22.33 0.27
C LEU A 193 -4.18 23.81 0.53
N VAL A 194 -3.41 24.35 1.47
CA VAL A 194 -3.44 25.77 1.86
C VAL A 194 -2.02 26.29 2.00
N ASN A 195 -1.77 27.56 1.66
CA ASN A 195 -0.47 28.17 1.84
C ASN A 195 -0.09 28.20 3.31
N GLY A 196 1.15 27.80 3.61
CA GLY A 196 1.65 27.71 4.99
C GLY A 196 1.07 26.53 5.78
N GLY A 197 0.23 25.69 5.16
CA GLY A 197 -0.29 24.47 5.78
C GLY A 197 0.77 23.38 5.94
N ALA A 198 0.47 22.41 6.78
CA ALA A 198 1.30 21.23 6.95
C ALA A 198 0.45 19.95 7.08
N LEU A 199 0.93 18.89 6.45
CA LEU A 199 0.51 17.52 6.77
C LEU A 199 1.48 16.98 7.80
N VAL A 200 0.99 16.63 8.98
CA VAL A 200 1.80 15.92 9.97
C VAL A 200 1.81 14.45 9.61
N ALA A 201 2.98 13.84 9.56
CA ALA A 201 3.13 12.42 9.38
C ALA A 201 3.79 11.79 10.60
N PHE A 202 3.16 10.74 11.10
CA PHE A 202 3.73 9.85 12.09
C PHE A 202 4.60 8.82 11.38
N VAL A 203 5.88 8.75 11.75
CA VAL A 203 6.84 7.80 11.19
C VAL A 203 7.38 6.93 12.30
N ARG A 204 7.38 5.62 12.09
CA ARG A 204 7.92 4.63 13.03
C ARG A 204 8.97 3.80 12.34
N ALA A 205 10.13 3.63 12.99
CA ALA A 205 11.13 2.66 12.62
C ALA A 205 11.17 1.53 13.67
N ARG A 206 11.16 0.27 13.23
CA ARG A 206 11.22 -0.90 14.10
C ARG A 206 12.11 -2.01 13.55
N LYS A 207 12.57 -2.89 14.43
CA LYS A 207 13.21 -4.14 14.08
C LYS A 207 12.14 -5.20 13.77
N PRO A 208 12.29 -6.01 12.71
CA PRO A 208 11.42 -7.16 12.48
C PRO A 208 11.35 -8.07 13.72
N GLY A 209 10.16 -8.48 14.09
CA GLY A 209 9.94 -9.34 15.27
C GLY A 209 9.86 -8.62 16.62
N ASP A 210 10.32 -7.37 16.73
CA ASP A 210 10.20 -6.61 17.98
C ASP A 210 8.76 -6.24 18.29
N ASN A 211 8.44 -6.18 19.58
CA ASN A 211 7.18 -5.62 20.05
C ASN A 211 7.09 -4.14 19.65
N LEU A 212 5.91 -3.71 19.18
CA LEU A 212 5.68 -2.34 18.73
C LEU A 212 5.83 -1.27 19.82
N LEU A 213 5.69 -1.65 21.08
CA LEU A 213 5.75 -0.76 22.24
C LEU A 213 7.06 -0.89 23.04
N ALA A 214 7.87 -1.90 22.74
CA ALA A 214 9.13 -2.20 23.42
C ALA A 214 10.26 -2.41 22.41
N GLY A 215 11.44 -2.77 22.89
CA GLY A 215 12.62 -3.04 22.04
C GLY A 215 13.29 -1.77 21.57
N VAL A 216 13.86 -1.82 20.37
CA VAL A 216 14.68 -0.74 19.78
C VAL A 216 13.87 0.24 18.91
N SER A 217 12.56 0.07 18.81
CA SER A 217 11.66 0.88 17.97
C SER A 217 11.59 2.33 18.43
N THR A 218 11.49 3.25 17.49
CA THR A 218 11.23 4.68 17.75
C THR A 218 10.15 5.23 16.85
N ARG A 219 9.67 6.41 17.24
CA ARG A 219 8.61 7.15 16.55
C ARG A 219 9.03 8.60 16.40
N ARG A 220 8.63 9.22 15.28
CA ARG A 220 8.88 10.63 15.02
C ARG A 220 7.68 11.24 14.31
N LEU A 221 7.29 12.44 14.69
CA LEU A 221 6.40 13.29 13.91
C LEU A 221 7.23 14.14 12.95
N VAL A 222 6.83 14.19 11.72
CA VAL A 222 7.44 14.99 10.66
C VAL A 222 6.38 15.84 9.99
N GLN A 223 6.77 16.98 9.43
CA GLN A 223 5.84 17.87 8.73
C GLN A 223 6.18 17.92 7.24
N VAL A 224 5.17 17.70 6.41
CA VAL A 224 5.20 17.94 4.97
C VAL A 224 4.58 19.30 4.72
N ARG A 225 5.32 20.21 4.11
CA ARG A 225 4.81 21.55 3.79
C ARG A 225 3.74 21.45 2.70
N LEU A 226 2.65 22.17 2.89
CA LEU A 226 1.58 22.29 1.92
C LEU A 226 1.55 23.69 1.35
N GLY A 227 1.14 23.80 0.08
CA GLY A 227 0.88 25.06 -0.59
C GLY A 227 -0.51 25.03 -1.24
N ALA A 228 -1.03 26.21 -1.63
CA ALA A 228 -2.17 26.26 -2.51
C ALA A 228 -1.79 25.69 -3.89
N PRO A 229 -2.78 25.13 -4.62
CA PRO A 229 -2.62 24.65 -5.99
C PRO A 229 -2.12 25.74 -6.94
#